data_0f3cae72dbab7dff7f2785cc79f398a6
#
_entry.id   0f3cae72dbab7dff7f2785cc79f398a6
#
_cell.length_a   1.000
_cell.length_b   1.000
_cell.length_c   1.000
_cell.angle_alpha   90.00
_cell.angle_beta   90.00
_cell.angle_gamma   90.00
#
_symmetry.space_group_name_H-M   'P 1'
#
loop_
_entity.id
_entity.type
_entity.pdbx_description
1 polymer ?
#
loop_
_entity_poly.entity_id
_entity_poly.type
_entity_poly.pdbx_seq_one_letter_code
_entity_poly.pdbx_strand_id
1 'polypeptide(L)'
;MDDYRNNFKVEKAIKTALYRDRARVQVGRISMFGLLELSRQRLRSSFIEKSFDKCHYCNGSGIISNINLICGQIIKVIQEKLIIAKGVKVLVKCNSALAQTLINIKREEINKLEEIHNAKIEFSFDNREQYSPTPEGVFLSPITIISTS
;
A
#
# COMPACT_ATOMS: atom_id res chain seq x y z
N MET A 1 -24.53 22.79 20.80
CA MET A 1 -25.00 23.10 22.18
C MET A 1 -24.53 24.50 22.51
N ASP A 2 -25.45 25.41 22.65
CA ASP A 2 -25.14 26.86 22.76
C ASP A 2 -24.66 27.28 24.15
N ASP A 3 -24.77 26.40 25.15
CA ASP A 3 -24.37 26.69 26.53
C ASP A 3 -23.18 25.82 26.98
N TYR A 4 -22.05 26.46 27.27
CA TYR A 4 -20.83 25.82 27.80
C TYR A 4 -21.09 25.01 29.09
N ARG A 5 -22.07 25.41 29.89
CA ARG A 5 -22.47 24.68 31.10
C ARG A 5 -22.98 23.28 30.80
N ASN A 6 -23.65 23.09 29.65
CA ASN A 6 -24.17 21.79 29.23
C ASN A 6 -23.03 20.88 28.75
N ASN A 7 -22.03 21.42 28.08
CA ASN A 7 -20.84 20.67 27.70
C ASN A 7 -20.14 20.07 28.92
N PHE A 8 -19.95 20.89 29.98
CA PHE A 8 -19.34 20.42 31.21
C PHE A 8 -20.15 19.32 31.92
N LYS A 9 -21.49 19.44 31.93
CA LYS A 9 -22.37 18.40 32.50
C LYS A 9 -22.23 17.07 31.73
N VAL A 10 -22.16 17.13 30.40
CA VAL A 10 -21.96 15.95 29.55
C VAL A 10 -20.60 15.33 29.81
N GLU A 11 -19.54 16.12 29.80
CA GLU A 11 -18.18 15.63 30.09
C GLU A 11 -18.09 14.94 31.44
N LYS A 12 -18.72 15.54 32.49
CA LYS A 12 -18.77 14.95 33.80
C LYS A 12 -19.54 13.64 33.84
N ALA A 13 -20.71 13.59 33.16
CA ALA A 13 -21.53 12.39 33.11
C ALA A 13 -20.79 11.24 32.42
N ILE A 14 -20.10 11.51 31.30
CA ILE A 14 -19.27 10.52 30.59
C ILE A 14 -18.12 10.03 31.47
N LYS A 15 -17.37 10.93 32.12
CA LYS A 15 -16.28 10.53 33.02
C LYS A 15 -16.79 9.66 34.17
N THR A 16 -17.95 9.99 34.73
CA THR A 16 -18.56 9.21 35.83
C THR A 16 -19.00 7.83 35.34
N ALA A 17 -19.60 7.73 34.15
CA ALA A 17 -20.01 6.45 33.56
C ALA A 17 -18.79 5.54 33.25
N LEU A 18 -17.71 6.11 32.78
CA LEU A 18 -16.48 5.38 32.44
C LEU A 18 -15.58 5.03 33.64
N TYR A 19 -15.88 5.55 34.84
CA TYR A 19 -15.12 5.24 36.07
C TYR A 19 -15.14 3.74 36.43
N ARG A 20 -16.15 3.00 35.98
CA ARG A 20 -16.26 1.55 36.23
C ARG A 20 -15.51 0.71 35.19
N ASP A 21 -14.96 1.32 34.15
CA ASP A 21 -14.21 0.58 33.14
C ASP A 21 -12.84 0.16 33.69
N ARG A 22 -12.50 -1.12 33.48
CA ARG A 22 -11.17 -1.65 33.85
C ARG A 22 -10.03 -1.12 33.00
N ALA A 23 -10.37 -0.63 31.79
CA ALA A 23 -9.40 -0.07 30.88
C ALA A 23 -9.08 1.38 31.26
N ARG A 24 -7.85 1.80 31.03
CA ARG A 24 -7.47 3.20 31.16
C ARG A 24 -8.19 4.01 30.09
N VAL A 25 -9.07 4.91 30.49
CA VAL A 25 -9.82 5.78 29.60
C VAL A 25 -9.41 7.23 29.84
N GLN A 26 -9.14 7.95 28.76
CA GLN A 26 -8.91 9.39 28.79
C GLN A 26 -10.02 10.06 27.99
N VAL A 27 -10.69 11.03 28.60
CA VAL A 27 -11.78 11.79 27.98
C VAL A 27 -11.35 13.24 27.89
N GLY A 28 -11.31 13.77 26.66
CA GLY A 28 -11.02 15.17 26.38
C GLY A 28 -12.18 16.10 26.73
N ARG A 29 -12.08 17.35 26.29
CA ARG A 29 -13.16 18.34 26.37
C ARG A 29 -13.94 18.35 25.07
N ILE A 30 -15.20 18.78 25.13
CA ILE A 30 -15.99 19.00 23.92
C ILE A 30 -15.41 20.21 23.18
N SER A 31 -15.04 20.00 21.91
CA SER A 31 -14.48 21.03 21.04
C SER A 31 -15.55 22.04 20.62
N MET A 32 -15.13 23.15 20.00
CA MET A 32 -16.05 24.15 19.39
C MET A 32 -16.97 23.55 18.34
N PHE A 33 -16.55 22.46 17.70
CA PHE A 33 -17.30 21.72 16.69
C PHE A 33 -18.28 20.70 17.29
N GLY A 34 -18.39 20.61 18.61
CA GLY A 34 -19.25 19.65 19.29
C GLY A 34 -18.71 18.21 19.34
N LEU A 35 -17.40 18.02 19.07
CA LEU A 35 -16.75 16.71 19.10
C LEU A 35 -16.12 16.47 20.47
N LEU A 36 -16.31 15.25 20.99
CA LEU A 36 -15.65 14.77 22.20
C LEU A 36 -14.64 13.69 21.83
N GLU A 37 -13.39 13.89 22.17
CA GLU A 37 -12.33 12.90 21.99
C GLU A 37 -12.27 11.96 23.18
N LEU A 38 -12.15 10.65 22.90
CA LEU A 38 -12.00 9.62 23.90
C LEU A 38 -10.94 8.61 23.47
N SER A 39 -9.97 8.36 24.34
CA SER A 39 -8.96 7.32 24.16
C SER A 39 -9.14 6.24 25.22
N ARG A 40 -9.23 4.99 24.77
CA ARG A 40 -9.40 3.83 25.64
C ARG A 40 -8.32 2.79 25.39
N GLN A 41 -7.63 2.39 26.44
CA GLN A 41 -6.63 1.33 26.34
C GLN A 41 -7.28 -0.01 25.98
N ARG A 42 -6.77 -0.65 24.94
CA ARG A 42 -7.20 -1.99 24.55
C ARG A 42 -6.54 -3.02 25.45
N LEU A 43 -7.33 -3.76 26.22
CA LEU A 43 -6.82 -4.77 27.16
C LEU A 43 -6.58 -6.12 26.51
N ARG A 44 -7.29 -6.46 25.43
CA ARG A 44 -7.18 -7.74 24.70
C ARG A 44 -7.30 -7.52 23.22
N SER A 45 -6.59 -8.33 22.43
CA SER A 45 -6.79 -8.42 21.00
C SER A 45 -8.22 -8.88 20.67
N SER A 46 -8.76 -8.41 19.55
CA SER A 46 -10.11 -8.79 19.12
C SER A 46 -10.17 -10.28 18.74
N PHE A 47 -11.37 -10.85 18.74
CA PHE A 47 -11.60 -12.22 18.25
C PHE A 47 -11.13 -12.36 16.79
N ILE A 48 -11.37 -11.35 15.97
CA ILE A 48 -10.94 -11.33 14.56
C ILE A 48 -9.41 -11.43 14.44
N GLU A 49 -8.67 -10.67 15.23
CA GLU A 49 -7.19 -10.71 15.21
C GLU A 49 -6.60 -12.04 15.66
N LYS A 50 -7.35 -12.82 16.45
CA LYS A 50 -6.90 -14.14 16.94
C LYS A 50 -7.32 -15.29 16.05
N SER A 51 -8.42 -15.13 15.31
CA SER A 51 -9.05 -16.23 14.59
C SER A 51 -8.87 -16.14 13.08
N PHE A 52 -8.40 -15.01 12.57
CA PHE A 52 -8.24 -14.78 11.14
C PHE A 52 -6.88 -14.18 10.81
N ASP A 53 -6.27 -14.73 9.77
CA ASP A 53 -5.06 -14.18 9.18
C ASP A 53 -5.39 -13.19 8.07
N LYS A 54 -4.47 -12.26 7.80
CA LYS A 54 -4.62 -11.34 6.68
C LYS A 54 -4.54 -12.12 5.37
N CYS A 55 -5.43 -11.82 4.44
CA CYS A 55 -5.39 -12.40 3.10
C CYS A 55 -4.06 -12.08 2.41
N HIS A 56 -3.34 -13.10 1.94
CA HIS A 56 -2.05 -12.94 1.25
C HIS A 56 -2.14 -12.19 -0.07
N TYR A 57 -3.31 -12.22 -0.73
CA TYR A 57 -3.51 -11.53 -2.01
C TYR A 57 -3.73 -10.02 -1.86
N CYS A 58 -4.55 -9.60 -0.91
CA CYS A 58 -4.90 -8.19 -0.75
C CYS A 58 -4.37 -7.54 0.53
N ASN A 59 -3.66 -8.30 1.39
CA ASN A 59 -3.12 -7.85 2.69
C ASN A 59 -4.15 -7.10 3.56
N GLY A 60 -5.42 -7.43 3.41
CA GLY A 60 -6.52 -6.83 4.17
C GLY A 60 -7.16 -5.59 3.51
N SER A 61 -6.73 -5.19 2.31
CA SER A 61 -7.33 -4.06 1.58
C SER A 61 -8.69 -4.36 0.95
N GLY A 62 -9.03 -5.66 0.76
CA GLY A 62 -10.26 -6.10 0.09
C GLY A 62 -10.27 -5.91 -1.43
N ILE A 63 -9.25 -5.30 -2.00
CA ILE A 63 -9.10 -5.05 -3.45
C ILE A 63 -7.75 -5.55 -3.94
N ILE A 64 -7.69 -5.91 -5.20
CA ILE A 64 -6.46 -6.35 -5.88
C ILE A 64 -6.24 -5.43 -7.09
N SER A 65 -5.00 -5.01 -7.30
CA SER A 65 -4.65 -4.16 -8.44
C SER A 65 -4.87 -4.90 -9.76
N ASN A 66 -5.40 -4.19 -10.74
CA ASN A 66 -5.57 -4.73 -12.09
C ASN A 66 -4.19 -4.89 -12.77
N ILE A 67 -4.04 -5.96 -13.54
CA ILE A 67 -2.80 -6.29 -14.26
C ILE A 67 -2.32 -5.14 -15.16
N ASN A 68 -3.23 -4.41 -15.79
CA ASN A 68 -2.88 -3.26 -16.63
C ASN A 68 -2.27 -2.10 -15.85
N LEU A 69 -2.80 -1.84 -14.64
CA LEU A 69 -2.24 -0.83 -13.74
C LEU A 69 -0.81 -1.20 -13.34
N ILE A 70 -0.60 -2.46 -13.01
CA ILE A 70 0.70 -2.99 -12.64
C ILE A 70 1.70 -2.86 -13.79
N CYS A 71 1.30 -3.24 -14.99
CA CYS A 71 2.15 -3.09 -16.18
C CYS A 71 2.54 -1.64 -16.43
N GLY A 72 1.61 -0.69 -16.25
CA GLY A 72 1.91 0.74 -16.34
C GLY A 72 2.91 1.23 -15.29
N GLN A 73 2.83 0.72 -14.07
CA GLN A 73 3.78 1.05 -13.01
C GLN A 73 5.17 0.46 -13.30
N ILE A 74 5.25 -0.78 -13.78
CA ILE A 74 6.51 -1.41 -14.19
C ILE A 74 7.20 -0.58 -15.28
N ILE A 75 6.46 -0.14 -16.29
CA ILE A 75 7.01 0.71 -17.35
C ILE A 75 7.57 2.02 -16.80
N LYS A 76 6.89 2.67 -15.88
CA LYS A 76 7.41 3.87 -15.21
C LYS A 76 8.70 3.62 -14.45
N VAL A 77 8.77 2.53 -13.69
CA VAL A 77 10.00 2.15 -12.97
C VAL A 77 11.15 1.86 -13.94
N ILE A 78 10.88 1.16 -15.04
CA ILE A 78 11.88 0.93 -16.10
C ILE A 78 12.36 2.27 -16.67
N GLN A 79 11.44 3.17 -16.99
CA GLN A 79 11.75 4.50 -17.52
C GLN A 79 12.62 5.32 -16.56
N GLU A 80 12.29 5.36 -15.28
CA GLU A 80 13.07 6.04 -14.24
C GLU A 80 14.51 5.47 -14.16
N LYS A 81 14.65 4.15 -14.25
CA LYS A 81 15.95 3.50 -14.23
C LYS A 81 16.79 3.78 -15.47
N LEU A 82 16.17 3.81 -16.65
CA LEU A 82 16.84 4.12 -17.91
C LEU A 82 17.30 5.59 -18.00
N ILE A 83 16.59 6.51 -17.35
CA ILE A 83 17.02 7.92 -17.25
C ILE A 83 18.32 8.04 -16.45
N ILE A 84 18.45 7.26 -15.37
CA ILE A 84 19.63 7.30 -14.51
C ILE A 84 20.84 6.61 -15.17
N ALA A 85 20.60 5.48 -15.86
CA ALA A 85 21.64 4.64 -16.44
C ALA A 85 21.41 4.46 -17.96
N LYS A 86 22.08 5.26 -18.78
CA LYS A 86 22.01 5.17 -20.25
C LYS A 86 22.79 3.97 -20.78
N GLY A 87 22.24 3.29 -21.81
CA GLY A 87 22.94 2.21 -22.50
C GLY A 87 23.03 0.89 -21.72
N VAL A 88 22.17 0.69 -20.73
CA VAL A 88 22.22 -0.45 -19.81
C VAL A 88 21.18 -1.52 -20.21
N LYS A 89 21.54 -2.78 -19.96
CA LYS A 89 20.65 -3.91 -20.06
C LYS A 89 19.78 -4.01 -18.79
N VAL A 90 18.47 -3.93 -18.95
CA VAL A 90 17.52 -4.02 -17.86
C VAL A 90 16.86 -5.38 -17.85
N LEU A 91 17.05 -6.18 -16.80
CA LEU A 91 16.38 -7.46 -16.64
C LEU A 91 15.17 -7.29 -15.71
N VAL A 92 13.98 -7.52 -16.26
CA VAL A 92 12.71 -7.45 -15.53
C VAL A 92 12.29 -8.88 -15.16
N LYS A 93 12.31 -9.19 -13.86
CA LYS A 93 11.79 -10.45 -13.34
C LYS A 93 10.33 -10.29 -13.01
N CYS A 94 9.46 -11.10 -13.60
CA CYS A 94 8.04 -11.04 -13.35
C CYS A 94 7.36 -12.40 -13.57
N ASN A 95 6.14 -12.52 -13.09
CA ASN A 95 5.30 -13.70 -13.29
C ASN A 95 4.90 -13.78 -14.78
N SER A 96 4.61 -14.99 -15.27
CA SER A 96 4.28 -15.26 -16.67
C SER A 96 3.09 -14.46 -17.20
N ALA A 97 2.05 -14.24 -16.39
CA ALA A 97 0.87 -13.46 -16.79
C ALA A 97 1.19 -11.98 -17.02
N LEU A 98 2.00 -11.38 -16.14
CA LEU A 98 2.48 -10.00 -16.28
C LEU A 98 3.39 -9.86 -17.50
N ALA A 99 4.29 -10.80 -17.70
CA ALA A 99 5.20 -10.79 -18.84
C ALA A 99 4.46 -10.88 -20.15
N GLN A 100 3.47 -11.77 -20.28
CA GLN A 100 2.62 -11.85 -21.46
C GLN A 100 1.90 -10.53 -21.76
N THR A 101 1.37 -9.90 -20.72
CA THR A 101 0.68 -8.60 -20.87
C THR A 101 1.66 -7.50 -21.28
N LEU A 102 2.83 -7.43 -20.68
CA LEU A 102 3.86 -6.45 -21.04
C LEU A 102 4.35 -6.63 -22.48
N ILE A 103 4.67 -7.87 -22.86
CA ILE A 103 5.22 -8.16 -24.19
C ILE A 103 4.16 -8.00 -25.30
N ASN A 104 2.91 -8.37 -25.05
CA ASN A 104 1.88 -8.34 -26.09
C ASN A 104 1.14 -7.01 -26.17
N ILE A 105 0.75 -6.42 -25.01
CA ILE A 105 -0.08 -5.21 -24.98
C ILE A 105 0.78 -3.94 -24.95
N LYS A 106 1.91 -3.97 -24.24
CA LYS A 106 2.78 -2.82 -24.02
C LYS A 106 4.06 -2.80 -24.86
N ARG A 107 4.13 -3.65 -25.87
CA ARG A 107 5.30 -3.82 -26.74
C ARG A 107 5.76 -2.50 -27.39
N GLU A 108 4.83 -1.71 -27.88
CA GLU A 108 5.17 -0.44 -28.53
C GLU A 108 5.79 0.56 -27.55
N GLU A 109 5.30 0.61 -26.32
CA GLU A 109 5.85 1.48 -25.27
C GLU A 109 7.27 1.03 -24.90
N ILE A 110 7.49 -0.29 -24.81
CA ILE A 110 8.80 -0.88 -24.50
C ILE A 110 9.80 -0.61 -25.61
N ASN A 111 9.43 -0.82 -26.87
CA ASN A 111 10.30 -0.55 -28.02
C ASN A 111 10.70 0.93 -28.09
N LYS A 112 9.77 1.86 -27.84
CA LYS A 112 10.09 3.30 -27.77
C LYS A 112 11.10 3.63 -26.67
N LEU A 113 10.98 2.99 -25.51
CA LEU A 113 11.95 3.18 -24.42
C LEU A 113 13.35 2.63 -24.77
N GLU A 114 13.41 1.48 -25.44
CA GLU A 114 14.66 0.89 -25.91
C GLU A 114 15.36 1.81 -26.94
N GLU A 115 14.61 2.37 -27.89
CA GLU A 115 15.12 3.30 -28.90
C GLU A 115 15.61 4.61 -28.29
N ILE A 116 14.79 5.26 -27.43
CA ILE A 116 15.11 6.55 -26.83
C ILE A 116 16.36 6.48 -25.94
N HIS A 117 16.51 5.40 -25.17
CA HIS A 117 17.58 5.25 -24.21
C HIS A 117 18.76 4.40 -24.71
N ASN A 118 18.67 3.87 -25.94
CA ASN A 118 19.63 2.91 -26.53
C ASN A 118 19.95 1.76 -25.56
N ALA A 119 18.89 1.20 -24.97
CA ALA A 119 18.93 0.19 -23.92
C ALA A 119 18.24 -1.10 -24.40
N LYS A 120 18.50 -2.22 -23.73
CA LYS A 120 17.82 -3.49 -24.00
C LYS A 120 17.05 -3.96 -22.77
N ILE A 121 15.76 -4.27 -22.94
CA ILE A 121 14.90 -4.73 -21.87
C ILE A 121 14.65 -6.22 -22.05
N GLU A 122 15.10 -7.03 -21.10
CA GLU A 122 14.90 -8.47 -21.11
C GLU A 122 13.93 -8.87 -19.99
N PHE A 123 13.08 -9.86 -20.29
CA PHE A 123 12.13 -10.39 -19.32
C PHE A 123 12.55 -11.80 -18.89
N SER A 124 12.61 -12.01 -17.58
CA SER A 124 12.84 -13.32 -16.96
C SER A 124 11.58 -13.77 -16.24
N PHE A 125 11.18 -15.00 -16.46
CA PHE A 125 9.97 -15.56 -15.87
C PHE A 125 10.33 -16.31 -14.59
N ASP A 126 9.78 -15.90 -13.46
CA ASP A 126 9.86 -16.65 -12.21
C ASP A 126 8.45 -16.86 -11.64
N ASN A 127 7.99 -18.12 -11.68
CA ASN A 127 6.67 -18.46 -11.15
C ASN A 127 6.59 -18.47 -9.62
N ARG A 128 7.72 -18.31 -8.92
CA ARG A 128 7.77 -18.31 -7.46
C ARG A 128 7.44 -16.94 -6.84
N GLU A 129 7.55 -15.90 -7.61
CA GLU A 129 7.17 -14.57 -7.15
C GLU A 129 5.65 -14.41 -7.26
N GLN A 130 4.94 -14.76 -6.20
CA GLN A 130 3.56 -14.34 -6.03
C GLN A 130 3.53 -12.82 -5.94
N TYR A 131 2.81 -12.22 -6.86
CA TYR A 131 2.50 -10.82 -6.84
C TYR A 131 1.82 -10.45 -5.52
N SER A 132 2.53 -9.77 -4.64
CA SER A 132 1.99 -9.19 -3.42
C SER A 132 1.93 -7.67 -3.60
N PRO A 133 0.74 -7.08 -3.81
CA PRO A 133 0.61 -5.63 -3.80
C PRO A 133 0.80 -5.15 -2.36
N THR A 134 1.94 -4.50 -2.09
CA THR A 134 2.08 -3.80 -0.82
C THR A 134 1.19 -2.56 -0.81
N PRO A 135 0.57 -2.18 0.35
CA PRO A 135 -0.30 -1.02 0.46
C PRO A 135 0.38 0.31 0.10
N GLU A 136 1.69 0.34 0.07
CA GLU A 136 2.51 1.53 -0.18
C GLU A 136 2.84 1.76 -1.66
N GLY A 137 2.25 0.97 -2.58
CA GLY A 137 2.45 1.15 -4.03
C GLY A 137 3.86 0.87 -4.53
N VAL A 138 4.73 0.36 -3.67
CA VAL A 138 6.11 0.02 -4.04
C VAL A 138 6.16 -1.45 -4.42
N PHE A 139 6.37 -1.71 -5.69
CA PHE A 139 6.66 -3.04 -6.20
C PHE A 139 8.02 -3.49 -5.69
N LEU A 140 8.04 -4.38 -4.73
CA LEU A 140 9.21 -5.18 -4.40
C LEU A 140 9.23 -6.45 -5.26
N SER A 141 9.16 -6.30 -6.57
CA SER A 141 9.76 -7.29 -7.48
C SER A 141 11.16 -6.80 -7.75
N PRO A 142 12.21 -7.60 -7.54
CA PRO A 142 13.55 -7.17 -7.82
C PRO A 142 13.71 -6.94 -9.33
N ILE A 143 13.56 -5.70 -9.76
CA ILE A 143 14.09 -5.31 -11.08
C ILE A 143 15.59 -5.29 -10.88
N THR A 144 16.22 -6.40 -11.23
CA THR A 144 17.67 -6.50 -11.15
C THR A 144 18.26 -5.87 -12.39
N ILE A 145 18.93 -4.73 -12.23
CA ILE A 145 19.72 -4.12 -13.30
C ILE A 145 21.08 -4.79 -13.27
N ILE A 146 21.39 -5.56 -14.30
CA ILE A 146 22.72 -6.07 -14.53
C ILE A 146 23.39 -5.10 -15.49
N SER A 147 24.27 -4.22 -14.97
CA SER A 147 25.19 -3.47 -15.79
C SER A 147 26.28 -4.43 -16.28
N THR A 148 26.26 -4.84 -17.52
CA THR A 148 27.44 -5.41 -18.18
C THR A 148 28.26 -4.27 -18.71
N SER A 149 29.40 -4.01 -18.08
CA SER A 149 30.53 -3.26 -18.64
C SER A 149 31.05 -3.94 -19.87
#